data_533491cb707faa13c8afcfceecf77301
#
_entry.id   533491cb707faa13c8afcfceecf77301
#
_cell.length_a   1.000
_cell.length_b   1.000
_cell.length_c   1.000
_cell.angle_alpha   90.00
_cell.angle_beta   90.00
_cell.angle_gamma   90.00
#
_symmetry.space_group_name_H-M   'P 1'
#
loop_
_entity.id
_entity.type
_entity.pdbx_description
1 polymer ?
#
loop_
_entity_poly.entity_id
_entity_poly.type
_entity_poly.pdbx_seq_one_letter_code
_entity_poly.pdbx_strand_id
1 'polypeptide(L)'
;MRTITYGGAVSLDGFLAGPNESIDWLHFSKDVQQVMTDYWKAVDAVLMGRKTWEFAVAQNRATAKKAKQGKRHPPSDPAVRTYVFSRTLAAIDEPGVELVASDAVAFVRDLKRKPGKQICLMGGGELATSLLGAGLVDEVGLNIHPILLGSGIPTFRDPGQRVKLTLTECRRMEGDCILARYKVSRAKS
;
A
#
# COMPACT_ATOMS: atom_id res chain seq x y z
N MET A 1 6.87 8.87 16.81
CA MET A 1 7.15 8.70 15.37
C MET A 1 5.93 8.07 14.72
N ARG A 2 5.62 8.47 13.49
CA ARG A 2 4.48 7.93 12.73
C ARG A 2 4.70 6.47 12.36
N THR A 3 3.64 5.68 12.36
CA THR A 3 3.69 4.27 11.94
C THR A 3 3.53 4.18 10.42
N ILE A 4 4.38 3.38 9.77
CA ILE A 4 4.23 3.04 8.35
C ILE A 4 3.73 1.61 8.25
N THR A 5 2.56 1.44 7.62
CA THR A 5 1.99 0.13 7.30
C THR A 5 2.12 -0.13 5.81
N TYR A 6 2.72 -1.25 5.43
CA TYR A 6 2.75 -1.77 4.07
C TYR A 6 1.79 -2.93 3.92
N GLY A 7 1.07 -2.98 2.82
CA GLY A 7 0.23 -4.13 2.51
C GLY A 7 -0.89 -3.80 1.55
N GLY A 8 -1.84 -4.74 1.49
CA GLY A 8 -2.99 -4.70 0.59
C GLY A 8 -3.62 -6.06 0.44
N ALA A 9 -4.45 -6.22 -0.59
CA ALA A 9 -4.96 -7.51 -1.00
C ALA A 9 -3.88 -8.28 -1.76
N VAL A 10 -3.74 -9.57 -1.44
CA VAL A 10 -2.74 -10.45 -2.05
C VAL A 10 -3.34 -11.81 -2.35
N SER A 11 -2.87 -12.49 -3.40
CA SER A 11 -3.16 -13.89 -3.63
C SER A 11 -2.44 -14.78 -2.60
N LEU A 12 -2.87 -16.02 -2.44
CA LEU A 12 -2.25 -16.97 -1.51
C LEU A 12 -0.77 -17.23 -1.86
N ASP A 13 -0.41 -17.18 -3.13
CA ASP A 13 0.96 -17.31 -3.63
C ASP A 13 1.73 -15.97 -3.71
N GLY A 14 1.20 -14.89 -3.10
CA GLY A 14 1.94 -13.68 -2.79
C GLY A 14 2.00 -12.62 -3.89
N PHE A 15 1.01 -12.52 -4.77
CA PHE A 15 0.93 -11.48 -5.79
C PHE A 15 -0.10 -10.40 -5.44
N LEU A 16 0.22 -9.14 -5.74
CA LEU A 16 -0.68 -7.98 -5.63
C LEU A 16 -1.63 -7.86 -6.81
N ALA A 17 -1.20 -8.32 -7.98
CA ALA A 17 -1.97 -8.34 -9.20
C ALA A 17 -1.48 -9.50 -10.08
N GLY A 18 -2.35 -10.01 -10.93
CA GLY A 18 -2.02 -11.01 -11.93
C GLY A 18 -1.21 -10.42 -13.11
N PRO A 19 -0.98 -11.23 -14.15
CA PRO A 19 -0.42 -10.74 -15.41
C PRO A 19 -1.25 -9.56 -15.94
N ASN A 20 -0.59 -8.61 -16.62
CA ASN A 20 -1.21 -7.38 -17.15
C ASN A 20 -1.91 -6.52 -16.08
N GLU A 21 -1.40 -6.56 -14.84
CA GLU A 21 -1.94 -5.79 -13.72
C GLU A 21 -3.41 -6.11 -13.39
N SER A 22 -3.90 -7.33 -13.74
CA SER A 22 -5.28 -7.74 -13.48
C SER A 22 -5.55 -7.88 -11.99
N ILE A 23 -6.69 -7.33 -11.54
CA ILE A 23 -7.20 -7.38 -10.16
C ILE A 23 -8.66 -7.86 -10.09
N ASP A 24 -9.13 -8.53 -11.12
CA ASP A 24 -10.50 -9.03 -11.27
C ASP A 24 -10.85 -10.15 -10.27
N TRP A 25 -9.84 -10.77 -9.67
CA TRP A 25 -9.94 -11.76 -8.61
C TRP A 25 -10.20 -11.18 -7.22
N LEU A 26 -10.11 -9.86 -7.04
CA LEU A 26 -10.33 -9.22 -5.75
C LEU A 26 -11.79 -9.30 -5.32
N HIS A 27 -12.02 -9.78 -4.12
CA HIS A 27 -13.33 -9.79 -3.48
C HIS A 27 -13.43 -8.69 -2.42
N PHE A 28 -14.33 -7.74 -2.64
CA PHE A 28 -14.58 -6.63 -1.73
C PHE A 28 -15.85 -6.90 -0.91
N SER A 29 -15.75 -7.77 0.08
CA SER A 29 -16.82 -8.06 1.04
C SER A 29 -17.12 -6.87 1.96
N LYS A 30 -18.24 -6.92 2.68
CA LYS A 30 -18.63 -5.84 3.60
C LYS A 30 -17.65 -5.67 4.74
N ASP A 31 -17.15 -6.75 5.28
CA ASP A 31 -16.18 -6.75 6.37
C ASP A 31 -14.81 -6.19 5.92
N VAL A 32 -14.36 -6.52 4.71
CA VAL A 32 -13.16 -5.90 4.09
C VAL A 32 -13.36 -4.39 3.92
N GLN A 33 -14.54 -3.96 3.43
CA GLN A 33 -14.85 -2.53 3.29
C GLN A 33 -14.85 -1.81 4.63
N GLN A 34 -15.35 -2.45 5.70
CA GLN A 34 -15.33 -1.89 7.04
C GLN A 34 -13.88 -1.73 7.55
N VAL A 35 -13.06 -2.77 7.43
CA VAL A 35 -11.63 -2.74 7.78
C VAL A 35 -10.91 -1.61 7.04
N MET A 36 -11.14 -1.47 5.74
CA MET A 36 -10.56 -0.40 4.93
C MET A 36 -11.02 0.98 5.41
N THR A 37 -12.33 1.14 5.68
CA THR A 37 -12.89 2.40 6.17
C THR A 37 -12.25 2.83 7.47
N ASP A 38 -12.07 1.91 8.41
CA ASP A 38 -11.46 2.21 9.71
C ASP A 38 -9.96 2.49 9.59
N TYR A 39 -9.26 1.75 8.73
CA TYR A 39 -7.86 1.99 8.43
C TYR A 39 -7.62 3.41 7.87
N TRP A 40 -8.41 3.83 6.89
CA TRP A 40 -8.25 5.14 6.24
C TRP A 40 -8.53 6.32 7.16
N LYS A 41 -9.36 6.19 8.20
CA LYS A 41 -9.55 7.23 9.24
C LYS A 41 -8.26 7.54 10.01
N ALA A 42 -7.38 6.55 10.12
CA ALA A 42 -6.12 6.67 10.83
C ALA A 42 -4.94 7.14 9.94
N VAL A 43 -5.13 7.25 8.62
CA VAL A 43 -4.10 7.60 7.63
C VAL A 43 -4.25 9.05 7.21
N ASP A 44 -3.13 9.79 7.11
CA ASP A 44 -3.07 11.15 6.55
C ASP A 44 -1.99 11.29 5.45
N ALA A 45 -1.23 10.23 5.19
CA ALA A 45 -0.22 10.22 4.14
C ALA A 45 -0.13 8.87 3.44
N VAL A 46 0.07 8.89 2.13
CA VAL A 46 0.25 7.72 1.29
C VAL A 46 1.56 7.81 0.55
N LEU A 47 2.30 6.71 0.49
CA LEU A 47 3.54 6.57 -0.27
C LEU A 47 3.30 5.62 -1.44
N MET A 48 3.65 6.03 -2.65
CA MET A 48 3.51 5.23 -3.86
C MET A 48 4.72 5.37 -4.76
N GLY A 49 5.10 4.28 -5.44
CA GLY A 49 5.95 4.37 -6.62
C GLY A 49 5.13 4.83 -7.84
N ARG A 50 5.81 5.37 -8.87
CA ARG A 50 5.19 5.87 -10.11
C ARG A 50 4.16 4.91 -10.72
N LYS A 51 4.52 3.65 -10.95
CA LYS A 51 3.61 2.67 -11.56
C LYS A 51 2.34 2.45 -10.75
N THR A 52 2.44 2.38 -9.42
CA THR A 52 1.28 2.26 -8.52
C THR A 52 0.39 3.48 -8.61
N TRP A 53 0.96 4.68 -8.69
CA TRP A 53 0.23 5.92 -8.89
C TRP A 53 -0.52 5.93 -10.23
N GLU A 54 0.17 5.63 -11.34
CA GLU A 54 -0.43 5.57 -12.67
C GLU A 54 -1.59 4.57 -12.72
N PHE A 55 -1.42 3.39 -12.12
CA PHE A 55 -2.47 2.37 -11.99
C PHE A 55 -3.67 2.89 -11.16
N ALA A 56 -3.42 3.50 -9.99
CA ALA A 56 -4.48 4.03 -9.14
C ALA A 56 -5.28 5.14 -9.84
N VAL A 57 -4.63 6.02 -10.58
CA VAL A 57 -5.29 7.07 -11.39
C VAL A 57 -6.14 6.45 -12.49
N ALA A 58 -5.64 5.43 -13.19
CA ALA A 58 -6.38 4.74 -14.24
C ALA A 58 -7.65 4.06 -13.68
N GLN A 59 -7.54 3.36 -12.54
CA GLN A 59 -8.67 2.72 -11.87
C GLN A 59 -9.71 3.73 -11.38
N ASN A 60 -9.29 4.85 -10.78
CA ASN A 60 -10.20 5.90 -10.34
C ASN A 60 -10.96 6.52 -11.51
N ARG A 61 -10.30 6.76 -12.64
CA ARG A 61 -10.96 7.26 -13.88
C ARG A 61 -11.97 6.26 -14.44
N ALA A 62 -11.63 4.96 -14.46
CA ALA A 62 -12.53 3.90 -14.91
C ALA A 62 -13.78 3.77 -14.00
N THR A 63 -13.58 3.84 -12.69
CA THR A 63 -14.66 3.77 -11.69
C THR A 63 -15.55 5.02 -11.74
N ALA A 64 -14.98 6.21 -11.88
CA ALA A 64 -15.74 7.46 -12.01
C ALA A 64 -16.66 7.48 -13.26
N LYS A 65 -16.25 6.84 -14.36
CA LYS A 65 -17.09 6.68 -15.55
C LYS A 65 -18.28 5.74 -15.35
N LYS A 66 -18.14 4.73 -14.47
CA LYS A 66 -19.20 3.74 -14.18
C LYS A 66 -20.18 4.17 -13.08
N ALA A 67 -19.76 5.06 -12.19
CA ALA A 67 -20.56 5.48 -11.02
C ALA A 67 -21.11 6.90 -11.21
N LYS A 68 -22.43 7.03 -11.31
CA LYS A 68 -23.11 8.33 -11.24
C LYS A 68 -22.94 9.01 -9.86
N GLN A 69 -22.55 8.28 -8.83
CA GLN A 69 -22.20 8.76 -7.49
C GLN A 69 -21.29 7.71 -6.81
N GLY A 70 -20.01 7.75 -7.03
CA GLY A 70 -19.08 6.80 -6.44
C GLY A 70 -18.30 7.41 -5.29
N LYS A 71 -18.18 6.68 -4.17
CA LYS A 71 -17.22 7.01 -3.11
C LYS A 71 -15.83 7.00 -3.73
N ARG A 72 -15.14 8.14 -3.64
CA ARG A 72 -13.74 8.25 -4.10
C ARG A 72 -12.87 7.38 -3.20
N HIS A 73 -12.02 6.55 -3.81
CA HIS A 73 -11.00 5.83 -3.06
C HIS A 73 -9.76 6.72 -2.88
N PRO A 74 -9.03 6.58 -1.76
CA PRO A 74 -7.70 7.18 -1.68
C PRO A 74 -6.89 6.74 -2.92
N PRO A 75 -6.16 7.62 -3.56
CA PRO A 75 -5.55 8.86 -3.10
C PRO A 75 -6.32 10.16 -3.37
N SER A 76 -7.60 10.11 -3.67
CA SER A 76 -8.41 11.30 -4.02
C SER A 76 -9.10 12.00 -2.84
N ASP A 77 -8.81 11.60 -1.58
CA ASP A 77 -9.26 12.33 -0.40
C ASP A 77 -8.33 13.53 -0.17
N PRO A 78 -8.83 14.78 -0.24
CA PRO A 78 -8.01 15.97 -0.04
C PRO A 78 -7.39 16.09 1.37
N ALA A 79 -7.88 15.32 2.34
CA ALA A 79 -7.31 15.24 3.69
C ALA A 79 -6.08 14.33 3.76
N VAL A 80 -5.84 13.52 2.73
CA VAL A 80 -4.72 12.57 2.66
C VAL A 80 -3.68 13.04 1.65
N ARG A 81 -2.47 13.34 2.12
CA ARG A 81 -1.37 13.75 1.24
C ARG A 81 -0.70 12.54 0.60
N THR A 82 -0.61 12.53 -0.72
CA THR A 82 0.04 11.46 -1.48
C THR A 82 1.43 11.88 -1.93
N TYR A 83 2.43 11.04 -1.66
CA TYR A 83 3.81 11.21 -2.10
C TYR A 83 4.14 10.15 -3.16
N VAL A 84 4.45 10.61 -4.36
CA VAL A 84 4.78 9.74 -5.50
C VAL A 84 6.27 9.76 -5.75
N PHE A 85 6.94 8.63 -5.58
CA PHE A 85 8.38 8.51 -5.78
C PHE A 85 8.70 8.16 -7.23
N SER A 86 9.37 9.09 -7.92
CA SER A 86 9.83 8.90 -9.28
C SER A 86 11.03 9.79 -9.61
N ARG A 87 12.00 9.21 -10.32
CA ARG A 87 13.14 9.95 -10.89
C ARG A 87 12.94 10.29 -12.37
N THR A 88 11.83 9.84 -12.96
CA THR A 88 11.59 9.95 -14.40
C THR A 88 10.37 10.82 -14.74
N LEU A 89 9.45 11.04 -13.79
CA LEU A 89 8.37 12.01 -13.96
C LEU A 89 8.91 13.42 -13.81
N ALA A 90 8.50 14.32 -14.70
CA ALA A 90 8.87 15.73 -14.66
C ALA A 90 8.03 16.51 -13.63
N ALA A 91 6.72 16.23 -13.57
CA ALA A 91 5.79 16.89 -12.65
C ALA A 91 4.53 16.01 -12.45
N ILE A 92 3.78 16.31 -11.40
CA ILE A 92 2.41 15.82 -11.17
C ILE A 92 1.56 17.05 -10.85
N ASP A 93 0.51 17.26 -11.63
CA ASP A 93 -0.45 18.36 -11.44
C ASP A 93 -1.78 17.79 -10.92
N GLU A 94 -1.75 17.31 -9.68
CA GLU A 94 -2.93 16.79 -8.99
C GLU A 94 -2.96 17.33 -7.55
N PRO A 95 -4.07 17.94 -7.10
CA PRO A 95 -4.18 18.46 -5.74
C PRO A 95 -3.95 17.38 -4.67
N GLY A 96 -3.13 17.70 -3.66
CA GLY A 96 -2.80 16.77 -2.57
C GLY A 96 -1.74 15.72 -2.92
N VAL A 97 -1.17 15.79 -4.14
CA VAL A 97 -0.10 14.88 -4.59
C VAL A 97 1.21 15.64 -4.74
N GLU A 98 2.28 15.08 -4.19
CA GLU A 98 3.63 15.62 -4.26
C GLU A 98 4.58 14.63 -4.94
N LEU A 99 5.27 15.08 -5.98
CA LEU A 99 6.32 14.30 -6.62
C LEU A 99 7.62 14.37 -5.80
N VAL A 100 8.14 13.22 -5.42
CA VAL A 100 9.41 13.08 -4.69
C VAL A 100 10.45 12.48 -5.63
N ALA A 101 11.37 13.29 -6.12
CA ALA A 101 12.49 12.86 -6.97
C ALA A 101 13.78 12.57 -6.20
N SER A 102 13.82 12.93 -4.92
CA SER A 102 14.96 12.72 -4.02
C SER A 102 15.04 11.28 -3.50
N ASP A 103 16.05 11.01 -2.66
CA ASP A 103 16.20 9.72 -2.00
C ASP A 103 14.98 9.39 -1.12
N ALA A 104 14.32 8.27 -1.45
CA ALA A 104 13.08 7.86 -0.80
C ALA A 104 13.29 7.51 0.68
N VAL A 105 14.41 6.89 1.04
CA VAL A 105 14.71 6.48 2.42
C VAL A 105 14.92 7.71 3.30
N ALA A 106 15.69 8.69 2.83
CA ALA A 106 15.92 9.93 3.55
C ALA A 106 14.61 10.72 3.72
N PHE A 107 13.85 10.90 2.64
CA PHE A 107 12.56 11.59 2.67
C PHE A 107 11.59 10.96 3.67
N VAL A 108 11.42 9.64 3.60
CA VAL A 108 10.47 8.92 4.47
C VAL A 108 10.94 8.92 5.93
N ARG A 109 12.24 8.87 6.18
CA ARG A 109 12.79 8.99 7.54
C ARG A 109 12.43 10.34 8.16
N ASP A 110 12.51 11.41 7.40
CA ASP A 110 12.15 12.75 7.87
C ASP A 110 10.63 12.91 8.01
N LEU A 111 9.85 12.39 7.07
CA LEU A 111 8.39 12.38 7.16
C LEU A 111 7.90 11.64 8.42
N LYS A 112 8.52 10.51 8.80
CA LYS A 112 8.20 9.78 10.04
C LYS A 112 8.39 10.58 11.31
N ARG A 113 9.30 11.55 11.32
CA ARG A 113 9.59 12.42 12.48
C ARG A 113 8.61 13.56 12.64
N LYS A 114 7.94 13.97 11.54
CA LYS A 114 6.94 15.05 11.57
C LYS A 114 5.67 14.60 12.33
N PRO A 115 4.94 15.53 12.95
CA PRO A 115 3.63 15.21 13.51
C PRO A 115 2.66 14.75 12.41
N GLY A 116 1.71 13.90 12.77
CA GLY A 116 0.70 13.36 11.84
C GLY A 116 0.21 11.99 12.28
N LYS A 117 -0.72 11.45 11.48
CA LYS A 117 -1.31 10.14 11.65
C LYS A 117 -0.42 9.02 11.06
N GLN A 118 -1.00 7.87 10.79
CA GLN A 118 -0.32 6.74 10.13
C GLN A 118 -0.01 7.07 8.67
N ILE A 119 1.01 6.42 8.15
CA ILE A 119 1.44 6.48 6.75
C ILE A 119 1.13 5.15 6.09
N CYS A 120 0.38 5.17 4.98
CA CYS A 120 0.14 4.01 4.15
C CYS A 120 1.23 3.89 3.08
N LEU A 121 1.98 2.81 3.06
CA LEU A 121 2.81 2.44 1.94
C LEU A 121 1.96 1.56 1.02
N MET A 122 1.42 2.15 -0.05
CA MET A 122 0.42 1.49 -0.89
C MET A 122 1.05 0.58 -1.95
N GLY A 123 2.35 0.67 -2.18
CA GLY A 123 3.00 -0.23 -3.11
C GLY A 123 4.03 0.43 -4.02
N GLY A 124 4.41 -0.36 -5.00
CA GLY A 124 5.64 -0.33 -5.72
C GLY A 124 6.64 -1.24 -5.00
N GLY A 125 6.80 -2.50 -5.49
CA GLY A 125 7.64 -3.49 -4.82
C GLY A 125 9.08 -3.02 -4.56
N GLU A 126 9.61 -2.15 -5.43
CA GLU A 126 10.94 -1.54 -5.23
C GLU A 126 10.96 -0.55 -4.06
N LEU A 127 9.95 0.33 -3.97
CA LEU A 127 9.83 1.28 -2.87
C LEU A 127 9.64 0.55 -1.54
N ALA A 128 8.75 -0.44 -1.51
CA ALA A 128 8.49 -1.25 -0.31
C ALA A 128 9.76 -2.00 0.14
N THR A 129 10.48 -2.62 -0.79
CA THR A 129 11.75 -3.31 -0.53
C THR A 129 12.79 -2.35 0.05
N SER A 130 12.97 -1.17 -0.54
CA SER A 130 13.92 -0.16 -0.05
C SER A 130 13.58 0.30 1.36
N LEU A 131 12.30 0.55 1.65
CA LEU A 131 11.87 1.02 2.96
C LEU A 131 11.90 -0.09 4.03
N LEU A 132 11.60 -1.35 3.66
CA LEU A 132 11.76 -2.52 4.53
C LEU A 132 13.24 -2.75 4.86
N GLY A 133 14.12 -2.72 3.86
CA GLY A 133 15.56 -2.85 4.05
C GLY A 133 16.17 -1.76 4.93
N ALA A 134 15.61 -0.54 4.86
CA ALA A 134 16.01 0.60 5.70
C ALA A 134 15.39 0.59 7.12
N GLY A 135 14.57 -0.42 7.48
CA GLY A 135 13.88 -0.53 8.78
C GLY A 135 12.85 0.56 9.03
N LEU A 136 12.29 1.14 7.97
CA LEU A 136 11.31 2.24 8.08
C LEU A 136 9.86 1.76 8.13
N VAL A 137 9.56 0.57 7.64
CA VAL A 137 8.22 -0.05 7.73
C VAL A 137 8.05 -0.65 9.12
N ASP A 138 6.93 -0.34 9.78
CA ASP A 138 6.64 -0.81 11.13
C ASP A 138 5.68 -1.99 11.14
N GLU A 139 4.76 -2.02 10.16
CA GLU A 139 3.70 -3.03 10.08
C GLU A 139 3.51 -3.53 8.64
N VAL A 140 3.09 -4.79 8.54
CA VAL A 140 2.62 -5.41 7.29
C VAL A 140 1.20 -5.90 7.51
N GLY A 141 0.27 -5.47 6.66
CA GLY A 141 -1.15 -5.86 6.71
C GLY A 141 -1.61 -6.46 5.39
N LEU A 142 -1.98 -7.72 5.39
CA LEU A 142 -2.36 -8.45 4.18
C LEU A 142 -3.80 -8.95 4.29
N ASN A 143 -4.60 -8.71 3.25
CA ASN A 143 -5.84 -9.43 3.02
C ASN A 143 -5.55 -10.54 2.00
N ILE A 144 -5.35 -11.76 2.48
CA ILE A 144 -4.95 -12.92 1.68
C ILE A 144 -6.19 -13.55 1.08
N HIS A 145 -6.26 -13.56 -0.25
CA HIS A 145 -7.35 -14.17 -1.01
C HIS A 145 -7.04 -15.64 -1.32
N PRO A 146 -8.05 -16.52 -1.30
CA PRO A 146 -7.88 -17.96 -1.52
C PRO A 146 -7.76 -18.29 -3.02
N ILE A 147 -6.75 -17.73 -3.67
CA ILE A 147 -6.46 -17.91 -5.09
C ILE A 147 -4.96 -18.04 -5.34
N LEU A 148 -4.58 -18.82 -6.32
CA LEU A 148 -3.22 -18.90 -6.85
C LEU A 148 -3.20 -18.26 -8.23
N LEU A 149 -2.34 -17.27 -8.43
CA LEU A 149 -2.18 -16.56 -9.70
C LEU A 149 -1.04 -17.13 -10.55
N GLY A 150 -0.07 -17.79 -9.92
CA GLY A 150 1.08 -18.41 -10.58
C GLY A 150 2.12 -17.40 -11.09
N SER A 151 1.69 -16.21 -11.48
CA SER A 151 2.55 -15.11 -11.95
C SER A 151 1.87 -13.75 -11.77
N GLY A 152 2.64 -12.66 -11.82
CA GLY A 152 2.08 -11.32 -11.67
C GLY A 152 3.03 -10.35 -10.98
N ILE A 153 2.47 -9.35 -10.29
CA ILE A 153 3.22 -8.37 -9.52
C ILE A 153 3.40 -8.89 -8.10
N PRO A 154 4.61 -9.27 -7.67
CA PRO A 154 4.84 -9.83 -6.35
C PRO A 154 4.65 -8.77 -5.27
N THR A 155 4.10 -9.19 -4.12
CA THR A 155 3.94 -8.35 -2.93
C THR A 155 5.29 -7.90 -2.37
N PHE A 156 6.23 -8.82 -2.31
CA PHE A 156 7.58 -8.56 -1.83
C PHE A 156 8.59 -8.90 -2.91
N ARG A 157 9.60 -8.04 -3.05
CA ARG A 157 10.85 -8.35 -3.75
C ARG A 157 11.91 -8.70 -2.72
N ASP A 158 13.03 -9.21 -3.17
CA ASP A 158 14.14 -9.53 -2.28
C ASP A 158 14.64 -8.25 -1.57
N PRO A 159 14.51 -8.15 -0.24
CA PRO A 159 14.99 -7.01 0.52
C PRO A 159 16.51 -7.08 0.82
N GLY A 160 17.23 -8.07 0.26
CA GLY A 160 18.65 -8.32 0.51
C GLY A 160 18.96 -8.86 1.92
N GLN A 161 17.97 -8.99 2.77
CA GLN A 161 18.09 -9.49 4.14
C GLN A 161 16.79 -10.09 4.65
N ARG A 162 16.86 -10.93 5.67
CA ARG A 162 15.68 -11.46 6.32
C ARG A 162 15.00 -10.39 7.17
N VAL A 163 13.70 -10.20 6.96
CA VAL A 163 12.85 -9.32 7.77
C VAL A 163 11.99 -10.20 8.67
N LYS A 164 12.20 -10.13 9.99
CA LYS A 164 11.41 -10.89 10.96
C LYS A 164 10.10 -10.18 11.23
N LEU A 165 9.00 -10.94 11.20
CA LEU A 165 7.64 -10.47 11.45
C LEU A 165 7.06 -11.16 12.69
N THR A 166 6.27 -10.42 13.45
CA THR A 166 5.52 -10.95 14.60
C THR A 166 4.03 -10.76 14.32
N LEU A 167 3.27 -11.84 14.29
CA LEU A 167 1.82 -11.82 14.05
C LEU A 167 1.12 -11.06 15.20
N THR A 168 0.29 -10.09 14.84
CA THR A 168 -0.50 -9.27 15.77
C THR A 168 -2.00 -9.46 15.62
N GLU A 169 -2.47 -9.80 14.42
CA GLU A 169 -3.86 -10.11 14.12
C GLU A 169 -3.95 -11.18 13.04
N CYS A 170 -4.86 -12.14 13.21
CA CYS A 170 -5.25 -13.09 12.18
C CYS A 170 -6.76 -13.32 12.28
N ARG A 171 -7.49 -12.99 11.22
CA ARG A 171 -8.95 -13.07 11.21
C ARG A 171 -9.46 -13.60 9.87
N ARG A 172 -10.39 -14.58 9.94
CA ARG A 172 -11.14 -15.00 8.75
C ARG A 172 -12.11 -13.89 8.34
N MET A 173 -12.16 -13.63 7.05
CA MET A 173 -13.02 -12.65 6.41
C MET A 173 -13.99 -13.37 5.47
N GLU A 174 -15.07 -12.68 5.05
CA GLU A 174 -15.98 -13.19 4.03
C GLU A 174 -15.23 -13.55 2.75
N GLY A 175 -15.73 -14.56 2.01
CA GLY A 175 -15.08 -15.06 0.79
C GLY A 175 -13.83 -15.89 1.05
N ASP A 176 -13.74 -16.49 2.24
CA ASP A 176 -12.61 -17.32 2.71
C ASP A 176 -11.25 -16.61 2.71
N CYS A 177 -11.27 -15.27 2.71
CA CYS A 177 -10.08 -14.45 2.86
C CYS A 177 -9.54 -14.47 4.29
N ILE A 178 -8.27 -14.13 4.45
CA ILE A 178 -7.60 -14.00 5.75
C ILE A 178 -7.02 -12.60 5.87
N LEU A 179 -7.46 -11.83 6.86
CA LEU A 179 -6.75 -10.63 7.28
C LEU A 179 -5.63 -11.02 8.25
N ALA A 180 -4.39 -10.78 7.85
CA ALA A 180 -3.22 -11.01 8.68
C ALA A 180 -2.43 -9.71 8.86
N ARG A 181 -2.14 -9.33 10.11
CA ARG A 181 -1.29 -8.18 10.44
C ARG A 181 -0.07 -8.62 11.21
N TYR A 182 1.04 -8.01 10.86
CA TYR A 182 2.33 -8.31 11.45
C TYR A 182 3.04 -7.02 11.84
N LYS A 183 3.74 -7.06 12.94
CA LYS A 183 4.72 -6.05 13.32
C LYS A 183 6.07 -6.44 12.76
N VAL A 184 6.77 -5.47 12.16
CA VAL A 184 8.14 -5.65 11.69
C VAL A 184 9.07 -5.60 12.90
N SER A 185 9.77 -6.69 13.16
CA SER A 185 10.75 -6.74 14.25
C SER A 185 12.03 -6.02 13.82
N ARG A 186 12.42 -4.99 14.55
CA ARG A 186 13.72 -4.35 14.34
C ARG A 186 14.82 -5.31 14.80
N ALA A 187 15.86 -5.49 14.00
CA ALA A 187 17.07 -6.13 14.50
C ALA A 187 17.54 -5.36 15.74
N LYS A 188 17.79 -6.07 16.84
CA LYS A 188 18.50 -5.45 17.96
C LYS A 188 19.89 -5.11 17.45
N SER A 189 20.21 -3.84 17.33
CA SER A 189 21.55 -3.32 17.13
C SER A 189 22.42 -3.67 18.33
#